data_e15f0a1436930a0419794edc248027ed
#
_entry.id   e15f0a1436930a0419794edc248027ed
#
_cell.length_a   1.000
_cell.length_b   1.000
_cell.length_c   1.000
_cell.angle_alpha   90.00
_cell.angle_beta   90.00
_cell.angle_gamma   90.00
#
_symmetry.space_group_name_H-M   'P 1'
#
loop_
_entity.id
_entity.type
_entity.pdbx_description
1 polymer ?
#
loop_
_entity_poly.entity_id
_entity_poly.type
_entity_poly.pdbx_seq_one_letter_code
_entity_poly.pdbx_strand_id
1 'polypeptide(L)'
;MSKTFNRRSFLTASAVTLGAATLGLTPRLFAQHPLADLTLQVATYRGADANFNENAGNDERPYKVQFSEFPGGNLIVEAIASGSIDLGSMSEIPPIFSIQSHRQPRLIAVMEGDVNNQVFLIPEASRIESVAELRGKRVGYVKATTAHYFLIKALKEQGLSMDDVNAIALTPQDGFTAFQSGQLDAWVTYGTFIQLAKFRSGARVLKTALGYLSGNYLLAARPAALADPLCRQAITDYLTRQRQTLEWINDHPEAWAEKSGKLLGIDKAVFADQIANRSQPWKLRAIDDQAIASQQEVADVFFEAGVLSERIDVSPLWDREFQLG
;
A
#
# COMPACT_ATOMS: atom_id res chain seq x y z
N MET A 1 1.78 26.74 -70.28
CA MET A 1 2.24 25.75 -71.28
C MET A 1 2.21 24.39 -70.66
N SER A 2 1.27 23.60 -71.10
CA SER A 2 0.98 22.21 -70.86
C SER A 2 2.15 21.28 -71.23
N LYS A 3 2.35 20.21 -70.53
CA LYS A 3 2.59 18.87 -71.06
C LYS A 3 2.42 17.77 -69.99
N THR A 4 1.26 17.16 -70.05
CA THR A 4 0.97 15.79 -69.67
C THR A 4 1.82 14.80 -70.41
N PHE A 5 2.30 13.74 -69.77
CA PHE A 5 2.63 12.47 -70.45
C PHE A 5 2.21 11.24 -69.59
N ASN A 6 1.76 10.30 -70.39
CA ASN A 6 0.77 9.28 -70.19
C ASN A 6 1.32 7.93 -69.81
N ARG A 7 0.43 7.08 -69.36
CA ARG A 7 0.60 5.65 -68.98
C ARG A 7 0.94 4.75 -70.18
N ARG A 8 1.49 3.59 -69.83
CA ARG A 8 1.38 2.28 -70.47
C ARG A 8 2.63 1.70 -71.18
N SER A 9 2.84 0.47 -70.75
CA SER A 9 3.36 -0.69 -71.48
C SER A 9 4.88 -0.89 -71.51
N PHE A 10 5.42 -1.99 -70.97
CA PHE A 10 5.53 -3.27 -71.70
C PHE A 10 6.02 -4.39 -70.79
N LEU A 11 5.35 -5.50 -70.85
CA LEU A 11 5.78 -6.84 -70.46
C LEU A 11 6.84 -7.35 -71.43
N THR A 12 7.86 -8.05 -70.99
CA THR A 12 8.20 -9.40 -71.52
C THR A 12 9.31 -10.05 -70.71
N ALA A 13 9.19 -11.32 -70.57
CA ALA A 13 9.93 -12.30 -69.79
C ALA A 13 11.38 -12.55 -70.28
N SER A 14 12.23 -13.03 -69.38
CA SER A 14 13.15 -14.15 -69.66
C SER A 14 13.66 -14.74 -68.34
N ALA A 15 13.42 -16.02 -68.16
CA ALA A 15 13.94 -16.87 -67.12
C ALA A 15 15.43 -17.20 -67.33
N VAL A 16 16.21 -17.01 -66.25
CA VAL A 16 17.49 -17.74 -66.14
C VAL A 16 17.60 -18.24 -64.73
N THR A 17 17.51 -19.55 -64.59
CA THR A 17 17.79 -20.30 -63.39
C THR A 17 19.30 -20.32 -63.13
N LEU A 18 19.75 -19.77 -61.99
CA LEU A 18 21.03 -20.13 -61.40
C LEU A 18 20.78 -20.38 -59.91
N GLY A 19 20.97 -21.65 -59.52
CA GLY A 19 20.92 -22.06 -58.10
C GLY A 19 22.09 -21.47 -57.32
N ALA A 20 21.77 -20.79 -56.27
CA ALA A 20 22.68 -20.47 -55.20
C ALA A 20 22.00 -20.87 -53.88
N ALA A 21 22.59 -21.86 -53.22
CA ALA A 21 22.23 -22.29 -51.88
C ALA A 21 22.44 -21.10 -50.90
N THR A 22 21.40 -20.36 -50.60
CA THR A 22 21.40 -19.40 -49.52
C THR A 22 21.08 -20.16 -48.23
N LEU A 23 22.13 -20.38 -47.41
CA LEU A 23 21.99 -20.66 -45.99
C LEU A 23 20.93 -19.75 -45.40
N GLY A 24 19.82 -20.36 -45.00
CA GLY A 24 18.70 -19.65 -44.37
C GLY A 24 19.12 -19.04 -43.01
N LEU A 25 19.56 -17.81 -43.07
CA LEU A 25 19.45 -16.89 -41.94
C LEU A 25 17.98 -16.44 -41.88
N THR A 26 17.13 -17.25 -41.26
CA THR A 26 15.86 -16.77 -40.77
C THR A 26 16.17 -15.62 -39.80
N PRO A 27 15.74 -14.37 -40.08
CA PRO A 27 15.75 -13.37 -39.03
C PRO A 27 14.87 -13.94 -37.93
N ARG A 28 15.48 -14.24 -36.77
CA ARG A 28 14.71 -14.36 -35.54
C ARG A 28 14.04 -13.03 -35.39
N LEU A 29 12.78 -12.94 -35.82
CA LEU A 29 11.83 -11.96 -35.30
C LEU A 29 11.86 -12.21 -33.79
N PHE A 30 12.59 -11.36 -33.06
CA PHE A 30 12.35 -11.19 -31.65
C PHE A 30 10.90 -10.76 -31.58
N ALA A 31 10.01 -11.69 -31.26
CA ALA A 31 8.65 -11.37 -30.92
C ALA A 31 8.76 -10.37 -29.78
N GLN A 32 8.51 -9.09 -30.05
CA GLN A 32 8.41 -8.10 -29.01
C GLN A 32 7.36 -8.62 -28.03
N HIS A 33 7.76 -8.83 -26.78
CA HIS A 33 6.83 -9.29 -25.77
C HIS A 33 5.73 -8.22 -25.67
N PRO A 34 4.43 -8.55 -25.79
CA PRO A 34 3.37 -7.55 -25.85
C PRO A 34 3.38 -6.58 -24.67
N LEU A 35 3.98 -6.97 -23.55
CA LEU A 35 4.15 -6.18 -22.33
C LEU A 35 5.37 -5.24 -22.36
N ALA A 36 6.29 -5.33 -23.31
CA ALA A 36 7.55 -4.58 -23.29
C ALA A 36 7.37 -3.06 -23.35
N ASP A 37 6.29 -2.60 -23.97
CA ASP A 37 5.95 -1.17 -24.10
C ASP A 37 5.06 -0.67 -22.96
N LEU A 38 4.54 -1.57 -22.12
CA LEU A 38 3.70 -1.21 -20.98
C LEU A 38 4.54 -0.61 -19.85
N THR A 39 4.03 0.46 -19.25
CA THR A 39 4.55 1.00 -17.99
C THR A 39 3.44 0.97 -16.94
N LEU A 40 3.60 0.13 -15.92
CA LEU A 40 2.69 0.05 -14.78
C LEU A 40 3.03 1.16 -13.77
N GLN A 41 2.05 2.04 -13.46
CA GLN A 41 2.20 3.11 -12.48
C GLN A 41 1.84 2.60 -11.09
N VAL A 42 2.81 2.48 -10.19
CA VAL A 42 2.63 1.88 -8.87
C VAL A 42 2.87 2.92 -7.77
N ALA A 43 1.88 3.07 -6.89
CA ALA A 43 2.05 3.84 -5.67
C ALA A 43 2.85 3.05 -4.64
N THR A 44 3.76 3.72 -3.95
CA THR A 44 4.56 3.14 -2.87
C THR A 44 4.69 4.12 -1.71
N TYR A 45 5.22 3.65 -0.60
CA TYR A 45 5.64 4.46 0.53
C TYR A 45 7.15 4.44 0.64
N ARG A 46 7.72 5.46 1.21
CA ARG A 46 9.16 5.52 1.45
C ARG A 46 9.58 4.35 2.36
N GLY A 47 10.52 3.54 1.87
CA GLY A 47 10.99 2.34 2.59
C GLY A 47 10.08 1.12 2.53
N ALA A 48 9.05 1.13 1.65
CA ALA A 48 8.15 -0.02 1.46
C ALA A 48 8.84 -1.23 0.80
N ASP A 49 8.11 -2.33 0.72
CA ASP A 49 8.55 -3.62 0.15
C ASP A 49 9.14 -3.50 -1.27
N ALA A 50 8.63 -2.58 -2.10
CA ALA A 50 9.16 -2.32 -3.44
C ALA A 50 10.68 -2.03 -3.47
N ASN A 51 11.24 -1.49 -2.40
CA ASN A 51 12.68 -1.24 -2.28
C ASN A 51 13.51 -2.53 -2.14
N PHE A 52 12.87 -3.67 -1.91
CA PHE A 52 13.51 -4.97 -1.71
C PHE A 52 13.36 -5.92 -2.91
N ASN A 53 12.75 -5.47 -4.01
CA ASN A 53 12.55 -6.29 -5.21
C ASN A 53 13.86 -6.87 -5.75
N GLU A 54 14.92 -6.07 -5.84
CA GLU A 54 16.25 -6.52 -6.26
C GLU A 54 16.78 -7.63 -5.34
N ASN A 55 16.63 -7.48 -4.03
CA ASN A 55 17.08 -8.47 -3.05
C ASN A 55 16.36 -9.81 -3.21
N ALA A 56 15.09 -9.77 -3.61
CA ALA A 56 14.26 -10.95 -3.88
C ALA A 56 14.39 -11.48 -5.32
N GLY A 57 15.23 -10.87 -6.17
CA GLY A 57 15.37 -11.24 -7.58
C GLY A 57 14.16 -10.88 -8.45
N ASN A 58 13.39 -9.87 -8.05
CA ASN A 58 12.11 -9.50 -8.66
C ASN A 58 12.14 -8.16 -9.45
N ASP A 59 13.32 -7.66 -9.78
CA ASP A 59 13.52 -6.41 -10.52
C ASP A 59 13.46 -6.57 -12.04
N GLU A 60 13.79 -7.74 -12.58
CA GLU A 60 13.64 -8.03 -14.00
C GLU A 60 12.20 -8.42 -14.36
N ARG A 61 11.54 -7.61 -15.19
CA ARG A 61 10.15 -7.79 -15.62
C ARG A 61 9.99 -7.57 -17.12
N PRO A 62 9.00 -8.23 -17.77
CA PRO A 62 8.73 -8.04 -19.20
C PRO A 62 8.02 -6.69 -19.50
N TYR A 63 7.78 -5.85 -18.51
CA TYR A 63 7.17 -4.51 -18.58
C TYR A 63 7.95 -3.54 -17.68
N LYS A 64 7.72 -2.24 -17.86
CA LYS A 64 8.30 -1.21 -16.99
C LYS A 64 7.41 -0.99 -15.77
N VAL A 65 8.02 -0.66 -14.64
CA VAL A 65 7.30 -0.18 -13.45
C VAL A 65 7.83 1.20 -13.08
N GLN A 66 6.92 2.14 -12.92
CA GLN A 66 7.23 3.46 -12.41
C GLN A 66 6.62 3.61 -11.03
N PHE A 67 7.49 3.80 -10.03
CA PHE A 67 7.05 4.02 -8.65
C PHE A 67 6.86 5.50 -8.36
N SER A 68 5.77 5.82 -7.64
CA SER A 68 5.52 7.15 -7.07
C SER A 68 5.31 7.01 -5.57
N GLU A 69 6.08 7.78 -4.78
CA GLU A 69 5.96 7.77 -3.32
C GLU A 69 4.83 8.66 -2.84
N PHE A 70 4.02 8.15 -1.90
CA PHE A 70 2.92 8.87 -1.27
C PHE A 70 3.06 8.85 0.25
N PRO A 71 2.69 9.93 0.95
CA PRO A 71 2.76 9.99 2.41
C PRO A 71 1.56 9.31 3.10
N GLY A 72 0.51 8.93 2.36
CA GLY A 72 -0.69 8.33 2.93
C GLY A 72 -1.64 7.71 1.89
N GLY A 73 -2.42 6.73 2.34
CA GLY A 73 -3.33 5.96 1.49
C GLY A 73 -4.48 6.77 0.89
N ASN A 74 -4.90 7.85 1.53
CA ASN A 74 -5.90 8.78 0.99
C ASN A 74 -5.43 9.41 -0.32
N LEU A 75 -4.16 9.84 -0.39
CA LEU A 75 -3.58 10.41 -1.61
C LEU A 75 -3.38 9.35 -2.70
N ILE A 76 -3.13 8.08 -2.31
CA ILE A 76 -3.08 6.97 -3.27
C ILE A 76 -4.47 6.75 -3.90
N VAL A 77 -5.54 6.76 -3.10
CA VAL A 77 -6.92 6.66 -3.62
C VAL A 77 -7.23 7.78 -4.60
N GLU A 78 -6.86 9.02 -4.28
CA GLU A 78 -7.03 10.17 -5.17
C GLU A 78 -6.21 10.01 -6.47
N ALA A 79 -4.98 9.51 -6.38
CA ALA A 79 -4.12 9.25 -7.53
C ALA A 79 -4.66 8.13 -8.43
N ILE A 80 -5.25 7.08 -7.86
CA ILE A 80 -5.97 6.04 -8.61
C ILE A 80 -7.21 6.65 -9.30
N ALA A 81 -7.99 7.44 -8.59
CA ALA A 81 -9.19 8.09 -9.11
C ALA A 81 -8.89 9.09 -10.24
N SER A 82 -7.75 9.81 -10.17
CA SER A 82 -7.29 10.71 -11.24
C SER A 82 -6.73 9.98 -12.45
N GLY A 83 -6.37 8.70 -12.32
CA GLY A 83 -5.77 7.89 -13.37
C GLY A 83 -4.25 7.98 -13.45
N SER A 84 -3.59 8.63 -12.50
CA SER A 84 -2.12 8.75 -12.46
C SER A 84 -1.43 7.50 -11.90
N ILE A 85 -2.15 6.67 -11.16
CA ILE A 85 -1.68 5.40 -10.58
C ILE A 85 -2.59 4.25 -11.02
N ASP A 86 -1.99 3.12 -11.34
CA ASP A 86 -2.68 1.89 -11.72
C ASP A 86 -2.90 0.94 -10.54
N LEU A 87 -1.93 0.89 -9.62
CA LEU A 87 -1.92 -0.03 -8.47
C LEU A 87 -1.30 0.64 -7.25
N GLY A 88 -1.88 0.41 -6.08
CA GLY A 88 -1.31 0.85 -4.81
C GLY A 88 -1.85 0.06 -3.63
N SER A 89 -1.16 0.12 -2.49
CA SER A 89 -1.61 -0.50 -1.24
C SER A 89 -1.96 0.56 -0.20
N MET A 90 -2.93 0.24 0.64
CA MET A 90 -3.35 1.11 1.74
C MET A 90 -4.09 0.31 2.81
N SER A 91 -4.31 0.88 3.99
CA SER A 91 -5.18 0.26 5.00
C SER A 91 -6.63 0.18 4.51
N GLU A 92 -7.48 -0.49 5.28
CA GLU A 92 -8.92 -0.65 4.96
C GLU A 92 -9.69 0.67 4.90
N ILE A 93 -9.13 1.76 5.46
CA ILE A 93 -9.84 3.02 5.72
C ILE A 93 -9.96 3.93 4.48
N PRO A 94 -8.90 4.30 3.76
CA PRO A 94 -9.00 5.26 2.66
C PRO A 94 -10.01 4.88 1.57
N PRO A 95 -10.17 3.60 1.18
CA PRO A 95 -11.17 3.23 0.18
C PRO A 95 -12.61 3.49 0.62
N ILE A 96 -12.93 3.42 1.93
CA ILE A 96 -14.25 3.69 2.47
C ILE A 96 -14.68 5.12 2.13
N PHE A 97 -13.78 6.09 2.32
CA PHE A 97 -14.06 7.50 2.02
C PHE A 97 -14.18 7.79 0.51
N SER A 98 -13.74 6.87 -0.36
CA SER A 98 -13.85 7.03 -1.81
C SER A 98 -15.17 6.54 -2.39
N ILE A 99 -16.02 5.89 -1.60
CA ILE A 99 -17.23 5.21 -2.09
C ILE A 99 -18.20 6.17 -2.81
N GLN A 100 -18.27 7.41 -2.39
CA GLN A 100 -19.09 8.43 -3.03
C GLN A 100 -18.46 9.00 -4.33
N SER A 101 -17.21 8.60 -4.64
CA SER A 101 -16.53 8.99 -5.87
C SER A 101 -17.01 8.16 -7.06
N HIS A 102 -17.20 8.79 -8.23
CA HIS A 102 -17.49 8.07 -9.48
C HIS A 102 -16.30 7.26 -10.04
N ARG A 103 -15.11 7.37 -9.44
CA ARG A 103 -13.88 6.71 -9.85
C ARG A 103 -13.26 5.94 -8.69
N GLN A 104 -14.06 5.06 -8.09
CA GLN A 104 -13.63 4.22 -6.99
C GLN A 104 -12.52 3.26 -7.43
N PRO A 105 -11.53 2.97 -6.57
CA PRO A 105 -10.60 1.88 -6.82
C PRO A 105 -11.32 0.53 -6.76
N ARG A 106 -10.70 -0.50 -7.34
CA ARG A 106 -11.10 -1.91 -7.13
C ARG A 106 -10.09 -2.57 -6.20
N LEU A 107 -10.57 -3.13 -5.12
CA LEU A 107 -9.78 -3.90 -4.17
C LEU A 107 -9.63 -5.32 -4.72
N ILE A 108 -8.39 -5.75 -4.95
CA ILE A 108 -8.08 -6.96 -5.73
C ILE A 108 -7.30 -8.01 -4.94
N ALA A 109 -6.68 -7.65 -3.83
CA ALA A 109 -5.96 -8.57 -2.96
C ALA A 109 -5.80 -7.96 -1.57
N VAL A 110 -5.38 -8.79 -0.62
CA VAL A 110 -5.13 -8.42 0.77
C VAL A 110 -3.67 -8.75 1.12
N MET A 111 -2.96 -7.78 1.64
CA MET A 111 -1.67 -7.99 2.27
C MET A 111 -1.88 -7.94 3.79
N GLU A 112 -1.66 -9.05 4.47
CA GLU A 112 -1.66 -9.11 5.93
C GLU A 112 -0.30 -8.67 6.46
N GLY A 113 -0.30 -7.96 7.58
CA GLY A 113 0.91 -7.46 8.19
C GLY A 113 0.79 -7.21 9.69
N ASP A 114 1.84 -6.64 10.22
CA ASP A 114 1.99 -6.39 11.64
C ASP A 114 0.96 -5.38 12.16
N VAL A 115 0.33 -5.68 13.29
CA VAL A 115 -0.53 -4.76 14.04
C VAL A 115 0.13 -4.24 15.33
N ASN A 116 1.25 -4.82 15.77
CA ASN A 116 2.04 -4.30 16.88
C ASN A 116 2.82 -3.03 16.51
N ASN A 117 2.87 -2.70 15.23
CA ASN A 117 3.37 -1.41 14.74
C ASN A 117 2.31 -0.29 14.79
N GLN A 118 1.27 -0.47 15.60
CA GLN A 118 0.22 0.51 15.87
C GLN A 118 -0.09 0.48 17.38
N VAL A 119 0.13 1.58 18.08
CA VAL A 119 0.15 1.59 19.53
C VAL A 119 -0.39 2.90 20.12
N PHE A 120 -0.79 2.80 21.39
CA PHE A 120 -0.82 3.96 22.30
C PHE A 120 0.56 4.09 22.95
N LEU A 121 1.20 5.24 22.76
CA LEU A 121 2.42 5.61 23.45
C LEU A 121 2.10 6.57 24.60
N ILE A 122 2.83 6.42 25.69
CA ILE A 122 2.83 7.33 26.85
C ILE A 122 4.27 7.74 27.16
N PRO A 123 4.48 8.95 27.72
CA PRO A 123 5.80 9.35 28.19
C PRO A 123 6.40 8.37 29.21
N GLU A 124 7.73 8.26 29.26
CA GLU A 124 8.44 7.38 30.22
C GLU A 124 7.99 7.59 31.68
N ALA A 125 7.90 8.85 32.09
CA ALA A 125 7.51 9.23 33.45
C ALA A 125 5.99 9.21 33.72
N SER A 126 5.18 8.82 32.71
CA SER A 126 3.72 8.78 32.87
C SER A 126 3.31 7.69 33.87
N ARG A 127 2.30 7.99 34.68
CA ARG A 127 1.67 7.05 35.60
C ARG A 127 0.40 6.41 35.03
N ILE A 128 0.07 6.68 33.76
CA ILE A 128 -1.07 6.08 33.08
C ILE A 128 -0.75 4.59 32.85
N GLU A 129 -1.65 3.72 33.28
CA GLU A 129 -1.51 2.25 33.18
C GLU A 129 -2.60 1.62 32.30
N SER A 130 -3.66 2.37 32.00
CA SER A 130 -4.79 1.88 31.21
C SER A 130 -5.38 2.96 30.29
N VAL A 131 -6.10 2.53 29.26
CA VAL A 131 -6.85 3.45 28.37
C VAL A 131 -7.97 4.17 29.11
N ALA A 132 -8.55 3.58 30.18
CA ALA A 132 -9.56 4.21 31.01
C ALA A 132 -9.06 5.51 31.68
N GLU A 133 -7.76 5.58 31.99
CA GLU A 133 -7.13 6.74 32.61
C GLU A 133 -6.85 7.90 31.64
N LEU A 134 -7.17 7.70 30.35
CA LEU A 134 -7.08 8.76 29.33
C LEU A 134 -8.22 9.78 29.41
N ARG A 135 -9.25 9.56 30.26
CA ARG A 135 -10.33 10.52 30.47
C ARG A 135 -9.77 11.91 30.81
N GLY A 136 -10.15 12.91 30.00
CA GLY A 136 -9.69 14.30 30.14
C GLY A 136 -8.23 14.54 29.76
N LYS A 137 -7.49 13.53 29.28
CA LYS A 137 -6.09 13.65 28.88
C LYS A 137 -5.95 14.14 27.41
N ARG A 138 -4.82 14.73 27.11
CA ARG A 138 -4.45 15.17 25.76
C ARG A 138 -3.94 13.96 24.97
N VAL A 139 -4.77 13.48 24.03
CA VAL A 139 -4.49 12.29 23.23
C VAL A 139 -4.28 12.69 21.77
N GLY A 140 -3.04 12.62 21.30
CA GLY A 140 -2.70 12.82 19.89
C GLY A 140 -3.10 11.61 19.06
N TYR A 141 -3.60 11.83 17.85
CA TYR A 141 -3.92 10.74 16.90
C TYR A 141 -3.88 11.23 15.45
N VAL A 142 -3.83 10.30 14.50
CA VAL A 142 -3.85 10.61 13.06
C VAL A 142 -5.26 10.37 12.53
N LYS A 143 -5.96 11.45 12.15
CA LYS A 143 -7.37 11.41 11.70
C LYS A 143 -7.56 10.58 10.43
N ALA A 144 -8.69 9.85 10.35
CA ALA A 144 -9.08 9.01 9.21
C ALA A 144 -8.03 7.94 8.83
N THR A 145 -7.38 7.36 9.84
CA THR A 145 -6.39 6.28 9.71
C THR A 145 -6.68 5.15 10.70
N THR A 146 -5.88 4.09 10.63
CA THR A 146 -5.91 2.99 11.60
C THR A 146 -5.69 3.45 13.04
N ALA A 147 -4.88 4.49 13.26
CA ALA A 147 -4.71 5.08 14.60
C ALA A 147 -6.01 5.71 15.11
N HIS A 148 -6.80 6.36 14.24
CA HIS A 148 -8.11 6.91 14.61
C HIS A 148 -9.11 5.81 14.96
N TYR A 149 -9.20 4.79 14.13
CA TYR A 149 -10.06 3.64 14.37
C TYR A 149 -9.69 2.93 15.67
N PHE A 150 -8.40 2.68 15.89
CA PHE A 150 -7.90 2.04 17.10
C PHE A 150 -8.21 2.87 18.36
N LEU A 151 -8.05 4.19 18.30
CA LEU A 151 -8.41 5.08 19.41
C LEU A 151 -9.90 4.95 19.76
N ILE A 152 -10.79 5.02 18.77
CA ILE A 152 -12.24 4.87 18.96
C ILE A 152 -12.58 3.53 19.61
N LYS A 153 -12.06 2.43 19.07
CA LYS A 153 -12.33 1.07 19.57
C LYS A 153 -11.83 0.89 21.02
N ALA A 154 -10.59 1.34 21.29
CA ALA A 154 -9.99 1.20 22.62
C ALA A 154 -10.68 2.06 23.67
N LEU A 155 -11.14 3.26 23.34
CA LEU A 155 -11.96 4.09 24.21
C LEU A 155 -13.33 3.43 24.47
N LYS A 156 -14.01 2.96 23.42
CA LYS A 156 -15.34 2.31 23.52
C LYS A 156 -15.30 1.08 24.43
N GLU A 157 -14.22 0.27 24.38
CA GLU A 157 -14.01 -0.86 25.27
C GLU A 157 -13.98 -0.47 26.77
N GLN A 158 -13.52 0.75 27.07
CA GLN A 158 -13.48 1.29 28.43
C GLN A 158 -14.70 2.14 28.79
N GLY A 159 -15.76 2.09 27.99
CA GLY A 159 -16.97 2.92 28.18
C GLY A 159 -16.70 4.42 27.99
N LEU A 160 -15.69 4.78 27.19
CA LEU A 160 -15.33 6.14 26.82
C LEU A 160 -15.65 6.40 25.34
N SER A 161 -15.75 7.67 25.00
CA SER A 161 -15.87 8.19 23.63
C SER A 161 -14.73 9.16 23.31
N MET A 162 -14.71 9.67 22.09
CA MET A 162 -13.77 10.73 21.69
C MET A 162 -13.98 12.03 22.48
N ASP A 163 -15.20 12.28 22.97
CA ASP A 163 -15.53 13.46 23.76
C ASP A 163 -15.06 13.37 25.22
N ASP A 164 -14.73 12.15 25.70
CA ASP A 164 -14.20 11.93 27.05
C ASP A 164 -12.70 12.24 27.17
N VAL A 165 -12.01 12.45 26.05
CA VAL A 165 -10.59 12.80 25.98
C VAL A 165 -10.40 14.12 25.24
N ASN A 166 -9.30 14.83 25.49
CA ASN A 166 -8.92 15.96 24.64
C ASN A 166 -8.19 15.42 23.41
N ALA A 167 -8.96 15.01 22.40
CA ALA A 167 -8.47 14.38 21.18
C ALA A 167 -7.87 15.42 20.21
N ILE A 168 -6.58 15.26 19.87
CA ILE A 168 -5.83 16.22 19.06
C ILE A 168 -5.40 15.51 17.76
N ALA A 169 -6.01 15.92 16.64
CA ALA A 169 -5.66 15.38 15.33
C ALA A 169 -4.36 16.01 14.81
N LEU A 170 -3.37 15.18 14.52
CA LEU A 170 -2.03 15.59 14.11
C LEU A 170 -1.51 14.69 12.98
N THR A 171 -0.61 15.22 12.15
CA THR A 171 0.18 14.34 11.28
C THR A 171 1.13 13.47 12.13
N PRO A 172 1.64 12.34 11.62
CA PRO A 172 2.62 11.54 12.38
C PRO A 172 3.84 12.35 12.82
N GLN A 173 4.34 13.25 11.96
CA GLN A 173 5.50 14.10 12.27
C GLN A 173 5.19 15.14 13.36
N ASP A 174 4.04 15.83 13.26
CA ASP A 174 3.63 16.82 14.26
C ASP A 174 3.31 16.13 15.59
N GLY A 175 2.67 14.95 15.54
CA GLY A 175 2.40 14.11 16.70
C GLY A 175 3.67 13.71 17.43
N PHE A 176 4.72 13.31 16.70
CA PHE A 176 6.02 13.00 17.28
C PHE A 176 6.64 14.22 17.98
N THR A 177 6.60 15.38 17.35
CA THR A 177 7.14 16.64 17.91
C THR A 177 6.36 17.06 19.17
N ALA A 178 5.01 17.00 19.11
CA ALA A 178 4.15 17.32 20.25
C ALA A 178 4.32 16.36 21.41
N PHE A 179 4.50 15.06 21.11
CA PHE A 179 4.76 14.04 22.12
C PHE A 179 6.10 14.25 22.81
N GLN A 180 7.18 14.48 22.05
CA GLN A 180 8.51 14.75 22.60
C GLN A 180 8.56 16.02 23.46
N SER A 181 7.79 17.04 23.12
CA SER A 181 7.72 18.31 23.88
C SER A 181 6.79 18.27 25.09
N GLY A 182 6.17 17.10 25.41
CA GLY A 182 5.27 16.94 26.54
C GLY A 182 3.92 17.62 26.37
N GLN A 183 3.53 17.94 25.13
CA GLN A 183 2.21 18.52 24.83
C GLN A 183 1.10 17.44 24.77
N LEU A 184 1.45 16.16 24.72
CA LEU A 184 0.55 15.03 24.73
C LEU A 184 0.78 14.17 25.97
N ASP A 185 -0.33 13.70 26.55
CA ASP A 185 -0.31 12.72 27.66
C ASP A 185 -0.28 11.30 27.12
N ALA A 186 -0.85 11.08 25.92
CA ALA A 186 -0.75 9.85 25.13
C ALA A 186 -0.74 10.17 23.63
N TRP A 187 -0.19 9.26 22.84
CA TRP A 187 -0.15 9.39 21.38
C TRP A 187 -0.47 8.06 20.71
N VAL A 188 -1.52 8.04 19.88
CA VAL A 188 -1.90 6.87 19.08
C VAL A 188 -1.30 7.02 17.70
N THR A 189 -0.36 6.14 17.37
CA THR A 189 0.45 6.26 16.17
C THR A 189 0.85 4.89 15.62
N TYR A 190 1.57 4.92 14.49
CA TYR A 190 1.98 3.73 13.75
C TYR A 190 3.38 3.87 13.12
N GLY A 191 3.92 2.72 12.71
CA GLY A 191 5.15 2.65 11.93
C GLY A 191 6.39 3.06 12.72
N THR A 192 7.41 3.53 12.01
CA THR A 192 8.73 3.86 12.56
C THR A 192 8.72 4.92 13.65
N PHE A 193 7.68 5.75 13.73
CA PHE A 193 7.55 6.75 14.80
C PHE A 193 7.44 6.13 16.19
N ILE A 194 6.92 4.90 16.29
CA ILE A 194 6.87 4.16 17.55
C ILE A 194 8.29 3.93 18.07
N GLN A 195 9.14 3.35 17.23
CA GLN A 195 10.52 3.05 17.59
C GLN A 195 11.32 4.34 17.84
N LEU A 196 11.12 5.38 17.02
CA LEU A 196 11.75 6.68 17.24
C LEU A 196 11.37 7.28 18.60
N ALA A 197 10.10 7.19 19.01
CA ALA A 197 9.65 7.66 20.31
C ALA A 197 10.23 6.81 21.45
N LYS A 198 10.27 5.49 21.31
CA LYS A 198 10.92 4.58 22.27
C LYS A 198 12.40 4.91 22.43
N PHE A 199 13.15 4.97 21.34
CA PHE A 199 14.61 5.17 21.37
C PHE A 199 15.04 6.59 21.73
N ARG A 200 14.29 7.63 21.34
CA ARG A 200 14.69 9.04 21.57
C ARG A 200 14.07 9.67 22.80
N SER A 201 12.94 9.15 23.29
CA SER A 201 12.15 9.80 24.33
C SER A 201 11.78 8.83 25.47
N GLY A 202 12.29 7.58 25.45
CA GLY A 202 11.93 6.58 26.45
C GLY A 202 10.44 6.24 26.49
N ALA A 203 9.71 6.52 25.39
CA ALA A 203 8.28 6.27 25.34
C ALA A 203 7.94 4.80 25.65
N ARG A 204 6.89 4.61 26.42
CA ARG A 204 6.35 3.28 26.75
C ARG A 204 5.11 2.98 25.94
N VAL A 205 4.95 1.72 25.54
CA VAL A 205 3.72 1.23 24.90
C VAL A 205 2.69 0.97 26.01
N LEU A 206 1.58 1.68 25.99
CA LEU A 206 0.44 1.45 26.87
C LEU A 206 -0.43 0.31 26.34
N LYS A 207 -0.68 0.28 25.03
CA LYS A 207 -1.51 -0.73 24.37
C LYS A 207 -1.09 -0.89 22.91
N THR A 208 -1.06 -2.13 22.41
CA THR A 208 -0.90 -2.42 20.97
C THR A 208 -2.27 -2.61 20.33
N ALA A 209 -2.33 -2.53 19.01
CA ALA A 209 -3.57 -2.74 18.27
C ALA A 209 -3.93 -4.21 18.07
N LEU A 210 -3.20 -5.13 18.68
CA LEU A 210 -3.52 -6.56 18.65
C LEU A 210 -4.93 -6.82 19.19
N GLY A 211 -5.77 -7.47 18.40
CA GLY A 211 -7.18 -7.70 18.71
C GLY A 211 -8.14 -6.55 18.32
N TYR A 212 -7.61 -5.40 17.86
CA TYR A 212 -8.41 -4.25 17.40
C TYR A 212 -8.36 -4.06 15.90
N LEU A 213 -7.20 -4.28 15.31
CA LEU A 213 -6.99 -4.17 13.86
C LEU A 213 -6.83 -5.56 13.26
N SER A 214 -7.32 -5.72 12.05
CA SER A 214 -7.21 -6.95 11.26
C SER A 214 -5.78 -7.24 10.80
N GLY A 215 -4.97 -6.20 10.62
CA GLY A 215 -3.69 -6.27 9.91
C GLY A 215 -3.81 -6.25 8.39
N ASN A 216 -5.02 -6.04 7.86
CA ASN A 216 -5.24 -5.99 6.42
C ASN A 216 -4.76 -4.66 5.81
N TYR A 217 -3.92 -4.77 4.80
CA TYR A 217 -3.60 -3.73 3.83
C TYR A 217 -4.18 -4.16 2.48
N LEU A 218 -4.94 -3.29 1.84
CA LEU A 218 -5.69 -3.62 0.63
C LEU A 218 -4.91 -3.19 -0.61
N LEU A 219 -4.75 -4.09 -1.56
CA LEU A 219 -4.22 -3.81 -2.89
C LEU A 219 -5.37 -3.26 -3.73
N ALA A 220 -5.23 -2.01 -4.15
CA ALA A 220 -6.24 -1.26 -4.87
C ALA A 220 -5.76 -0.95 -6.28
N ALA A 221 -6.55 -1.28 -7.30
CA ALA A 221 -6.23 -1.03 -8.69
C ALA A 221 -7.23 -0.08 -9.35
N ARG A 222 -6.76 0.63 -10.36
CA ARG A 222 -7.59 1.48 -11.20
C ARG A 222 -8.51 0.62 -12.08
N PRO A 223 -9.83 0.86 -12.13
CA PRO A 223 -10.76 0.04 -12.92
C PRO A 223 -10.38 -0.08 -14.39
N ALA A 224 -9.92 1.01 -15.02
CA ALA A 224 -9.49 0.99 -16.41
C ALA A 224 -8.21 0.17 -16.63
N ALA A 225 -7.31 0.10 -15.66
CA ALA A 225 -6.13 -0.77 -15.71
C ALA A 225 -6.51 -2.26 -15.64
N LEU A 226 -7.52 -2.60 -14.85
CA LEU A 226 -8.05 -3.97 -14.79
C LEU A 226 -8.86 -4.36 -16.05
N ALA A 227 -9.46 -3.41 -16.73
CA ALA A 227 -10.19 -3.65 -17.98
C ALA A 227 -9.26 -3.85 -19.18
N ASP A 228 -8.02 -3.34 -19.13
CA ASP A 228 -6.99 -3.58 -20.14
C ASP A 228 -6.31 -4.94 -19.89
N PRO A 229 -6.38 -5.91 -20.84
CA PRO A 229 -5.83 -7.25 -20.63
C PRO A 229 -4.32 -7.27 -20.36
N LEU A 230 -3.54 -6.41 -21.02
CA LEU A 230 -2.09 -6.34 -20.81
C LEU A 230 -1.74 -5.73 -19.45
N CYS A 231 -2.43 -4.68 -19.06
CA CYS A 231 -2.24 -4.07 -17.76
C CYS A 231 -2.69 -5.00 -16.62
N ARG A 232 -3.82 -5.70 -16.77
CA ARG A 232 -4.28 -6.74 -15.82
C ARG A 232 -3.23 -7.86 -15.68
N GLN A 233 -2.64 -8.32 -16.80
CA GLN A 233 -1.57 -9.32 -16.77
C GLN A 233 -0.33 -8.80 -16.02
N ALA A 234 0.07 -7.56 -16.27
CA ALA A 234 1.19 -6.94 -15.56
C ALA A 234 0.91 -6.78 -14.07
N ILE A 235 -0.32 -6.41 -13.67
CA ILE A 235 -0.74 -6.34 -12.26
C ILE A 235 -0.64 -7.72 -11.60
N THR A 236 -1.12 -8.78 -12.24
CA THR A 236 -1.08 -10.15 -11.70
C THR A 236 0.37 -10.62 -11.51
N ASP A 237 1.25 -10.42 -12.52
CA ASP A 237 2.68 -10.73 -12.39
C ASP A 237 3.35 -9.88 -11.30
N TYR A 238 3.03 -8.58 -11.22
CA TYR A 238 3.57 -7.70 -10.17
C TYR A 238 3.21 -8.20 -8.77
N LEU A 239 1.95 -8.58 -8.53
CA LEU A 239 1.52 -9.11 -7.24
C LEU A 239 2.16 -10.45 -6.90
N THR A 240 2.38 -11.31 -7.88
CA THR A 240 3.12 -12.57 -7.70
C THR A 240 4.55 -12.31 -7.22
N ARG A 241 5.24 -11.34 -7.82
CA ARG A 241 6.59 -10.92 -7.42
C ARG A 241 6.59 -10.21 -6.08
N GLN A 242 5.59 -9.39 -5.80
CA GLN A 242 5.44 -8.75 -4.49
C GLN A 242 5.32 -9.78 -3.38
N ARG A 243 4.57 -10.87 -3.60
CA ARG A 243 4.50 -11.99 -2.64
C ARG A 243 5.88 -12.57 -2.35
N GLN A 244 6.68 -12.85 -3.39
CA GLN A 244 8.05 -13.36 -3.24
C GLN A 244 8.94 -12.35 -2.48
N THR A 245 8.77 -11.04 -2.74
CA THR A 245 9.51 -10.00 -2.02
C THR A 245 9.13 -9.97 -0.54
N LEU A 246 7.86 -10.12 -0.20
CA LEU A 246 7.40 -10.20 1.20
C LEU A 246 7.91 -11.46 1.89
N GLU A 247 7.94 -12.60 1.22
CA GLU A 247 8.54 -13.84 1.71
C GLU A 247 10.04 -13.64 1.98
N TRP A 248 10.76 -13.01 1.04
CA TRP A 248 12.18 -12.69 1.23
C TRP A 248 12.39 -11.80 2.49
N ILE A 249 11.57 -10.76 2.67
CA ILE A 249 11.64 -9.87 3.85
C ILE A 249 11.41 -10.67 5.15
N ASN A 250 10.46 -11.61 5.13
CA ASN A 250 10.18 -12.44 6.30
C ASN A 250 11.35 -13.35 6.67
N ASP A 251 12.06 -13.87 5.67
CA ASP A 251 13.16 -14.82 5.83
C ASP A 251 14.51 -14.12 6.11
N HIS A 252 14.59 -12.80 5.82
CA HIS A 252 15.83 -12.03 5.97
C HIS A 252 15.65 -10.77 6.84
N PRO A 253 15.20 -10.92 8.11
CA PRO A 253 14.86 -9.78 8.97
C PRO A 253 16.03 -8.84 9.24
N GLU A 254 17.25 -9.37 9.37
CA GLU A 254 18.45 -8.57 9.61
C GLU A 254 18.82 -7.73 8.37
N ALA A 255 18.79 -8.33 7.17
CA ALA A 255 19.06 -7.63 5.92
C ALA A 255 17.99 -6.57 5.63
N TRP A 256 16.72 -6.87 5.96
CA TRP A 256 15.64 -5.90 5.89
C TRP A 256 15.89 -4.71 6.81
N ALA A 257 16.24 -4.94 8.08
CA ALA A 257 16.50 -3.88 9.05
C ALA A 257 17.68 -3.00 8.64
N GLU A 258 18.78 -3.62 8.15
CA GLU A 258 19.96 -2.90 7.69
C GLU A 258 19.66 -2.01 6.47
N LYS A 259 18.98 -2.55 5.45
CA LYS A 259 18.63 -1.79 4.25
C LYS A 259 17.61 -0.69 4.56
N SER A 260 16.60 -0.96 5.40
CA SER A 260 15.63 0.03 5.85
C SER A 260 16.31 1.19 6.58
N GLY A 261 17.26 0.89 7.47
CA GLY A 261 18.05 1.89 8.17
C GLY A 261 18.81 2.81 7.21
N LYS A 262 19.46 2.24 6.21
CA LYS A 262 20.18 2.99 5.18
C LYS A 262 19.25 3.87 4.33
N LEU A 263 18.12 3.32 3.88
CA LEU A 263 17.14 4.02 3.04
C LEU A 263 16.51 5.23 3.74
N LEU A 264 16.24 5.09 5.04
CA LEU A 264 15.51 6.11 5.79
C LEU A 264 16.42 7.02 6.62
N GLY A 265 17.71 6.71 6.68
CA GLY A 265 18.68 7.46 7.50
C GLY A 265 18.41 7.32 9.01
N ILE A 266 17.94 6.16 9.44
CA ILE A 266 17.56 5.82 10.83
C ILE A 266 18.41 4.63 11.27
N ASP A 267 18.76 4.57 12.55
CA ASP A 267 19.52 3.44 13.09
C ASP A 267 18.80 2.10 12.80
N LYS A 268 19.53 1.13 12.29
CA LYS A 268 19.01 -0.20 11.99
C LYS A 268 18.38 -0.90 13.20
N ALA A 269 18.82 -0.55 14.42
CA ALA A 269 18.24 -1.10 15.65
C ALA A 269 16.74 -0.80 15.79
N VAL A 270 16.30 0.34 15.26
CA VAL A 270 14.87 0.74 15.19
C VAL A 270 14.06 -0.29 14.39
N PHE A 271 14.59 -0.70 13.24
CA PHE A 271 13.92 -1.67 12.36
C PHE A 271 14.07 -3.10 12.87
N ALA A 272 15.20 -3.43 13.50
CA ALA A 272 15.38 -4.72 14.15
C ALA A 272 14.36 -4.90 15.30
N ASP A 273 14.12 -3.88 16.13
CA ASP A 273 13.08 -3.89 17.15
C ASP A 273 11.68 -4.04 16.53
N GLN A 274 11.40 -3.32 15.44
CA GLN A 274 10.11 -3.40 14.75
C GLN A 274 9.83 -4.83 14.25
N ILE A 275 10.77 -5.45 13.53
CA ILE A 275 10.55 -6.77 12.95
C ILE A 275 10.55 -7.89 14.00
N ALA A 276 11.34 -7.75 15.08
CA ALA A 276 11.37 -8.70 16.18
C ALA A 276 10.07 -8.71 17.00
N ASN A 277 9.39 -7.56 17.09
CA ASN A 277 8.15 -7.41 17.86
C ASN A 277 6.88 -7.46 16.99
N ARG A 278 6.98 -7.83 15.71
CA ARG A 278 5.81 -7.94 14.84
C ARG A 278 4.85 -9.03 15.32
N SER A 279 3.54 -8.77 15.18
CA SER A 279 2.48 -9.70 15.55
C SER A 279 2.39 -10.91 14.62
N GLN A 280 2.76 -10.70 13.34
CA GLN A 280 2.72 -11.73 12.29
C GLN A 280 3.63 -11.36 11.11
N PRO A 281 4.07 -12.34 10.30
CA PRO A 281 4.81 -12.08 9.07
C PRO A 281 3.92 -11.43 8.02
N TRP A 282 4.55 -10.76 7.04
CA TRP A 282 3.86 -10.24 5.86
C TRP A 282 3.38 -11.37 4.96
N LYS A 283 2.14 -11.29 4.48
CA LYS A 283 1.56 -12.28 3.58
C LYS A 283 0.62 -11.62 2.59
N LEU A 284 0.79 -11.90 1.30
CA LEU A 284 -0.16 -11.50 0.27
C LEU A 284 -1.13 -12.66 -0.01
N ARG A 285 -2.44 -12.41 0.01
CA ARG A 285 -3.49 -13.40 -0.21
C ARG A 285 -4.64 -12.87 -1.05
N ALA A 286 -5.43 -13.80 -1.58
CA ALA A 286 -6.67 -13.48 -2.29
C ALA A 286 -7.71 -12.85 -1.35
N ILE A 287 -8.69 -12.22 -1.96
CA ILE A 287 -9.88 -11.68 -1.28
C ILE A 287 -10.68 -12.84 -0.66
N ASP A 288 -11.20 -12.62 0.54
CA ASP A 288 -12.18 -13.49 1.18
C ASP A 288 -13.26 -12.67 1.90
N ASP A 289 -14.29 -13.35 2.36
CA ASP A 289 -15.40 -12.72 3.07
C ASP A 289 -14.98 -12.11 4.41
N GLN A 290 -13.92 -12.64 5.03
CA GLN A 290 -13.40 -12.10 6.28
C GLN A 290 -12.79 -10.71 6.09
N ALA A 291 -12.04 -10.50 5.00
CA ALA A 291 -11.46 -9.18 4.69
C ALA A 291 -12.55 -8.15 4.38
N ILE A 292 -13.59 -8.56 3.65
CA ILE A 292 -14.75 -7.67 3.34
C ILE A 292 -15.49 -7.32 4.63
N ALA A 293 -15.76 -8.30 5.48
CA ALA A 293 -16.43 -8.09 6.77
C ALA A 293 -15.62 -7.19 7.70
N SER A 294 -14.28 -7.35 7.72
CA SER A 294 -13.37 -6.48 8.47
C SER A 294 -13.48 -5.03 8.01
N GLN A 295 -13.43 -4.77 6.70
CA GLN A 295 -13.58 -3.42 6.17
C GLN A 295 -14.97 -2.84 6.46
N GLN A 296 -16.03 -3.67 6.41
CA GLN A 296 -17.37 -3.24 6.76
C GLN A 296 -17.47 -2.84 8.24
N GLU A 297 -16.87 -3.62 9.15
CA GLU A 297 -16.81 -3.25 10.57
C GLU A 297 -16.13 -1.89 10.77
N VAL A 298 -15.04 -1.63 10.04
CA VAL A 298 -14.36 -0.32 10.09
C VAL A 298 -15.30 0.81 9.66
N ALA A 299 -16.06 0.62 8.58
CA ALA A 299 -17.03 1.61 8.11
C ALA A 299 -18.16 1.85 9.14
N ASP A 300 -18.68 0.78 9.72
CA ASP A 300 -19.75 0.85 10.73
C ASP A 300 -19.28 1.57 12.01
N VAL A 301 -18.08 1.27 12.50
CA VAL A 301 -17.49 1.96 13.67
C VAL A 301 -17.30 3.44 13.39
N PHE A 302 -16.85 3.83 12.20
CA PHE A 302 -16.70 5.24 11.84
C PHE A 302 -18.04 5.95 11.68
N PHE A 303 -19.07 5.27 11.21
CA PHE A 303 -20.43 5.81 11.19
C PHE A 303 -20.97 6.00 12.62
N GLU A 304 -20.86 5.00 13.48
CA GLU A 304 -21.31 5.08 14.87
C GLU A 304 -20.58 6.18 15.67
N ALA A 305 -19.31 6.42 15.36
CA ALA A 305 -18.50 7.49 15.95
C ALA A 305 -18.73 8.88 15.31
N GLY A 306 -19.65 9.01 14.35
CA GLY A 306 -19.93 10.27 13.66
C GLY A 306 -18.83 10.77 12.74
N VAL A 307 -17.89 9.91 12.36
CA VAL A 307 -16.81 10.23 11.41
C VAL A 307 -17.33 10.17 9.97
N LEU A 308 -18.22 9.20 9.69
CA LEU A 308 -18.99 9.12 8.44
C LEU A 308 -20.40 9.65 8.67
N SER A 309 -20.92 10.42 7.72
CA SER A 309 -22.26 11.01 7.77
C SER A 309 -23.39 10.03 7.48
N GLU A 310 -23.09 8.90 6.85
CA GLU A 310 -24.04 7.85 6.47
C GLU A 310 -23.40 6.46 6.55
N ARG A 311 -24.22 5.43 6.62
CA ARG A 311 -23.73 4.03 6.53
C ARG A 311 -23.24 3.74 5.13
N ILE A 312 -22.08 3.10 5.06
CA ILE A 312 -21.39 2.74 3.82
C ILE A 312 -21.42 1.22 3.66
N ASP A 313 -21.88 0.73 2.50
CA ASP A 313 -21.65 -0.65 2.06
C ASP A 313 -20.33 -0.70 1.28
N VAL A 314 -19.35 -1.45 1.80
CA VAL A 314 -18.02 -1.56 1.18
C VAL A 314 -17.95 -2.62 0.09
N SER A 315 -18.96 -3.49 -0.03
CA SER A 315 -18.97 -4.62 -0.97
C SER A 315 -18.69 -4.23 -2.43
N PRO A 316 -19.19 -3.08 -2.94
CA PRO A 316 -18.95 -2.66 -4.32
C PRO A 316 -17.48 -2.32 -4.64
N LEU A 317 -16.64 -2.09 -3.63
CA LEU A 317 -15.22 -1.82 -3.83
C LEU A 317 -14.43 -3.06 -4.27
N TRP A 318 -14.89 -4.26 -3.91
CA TRP A 318 -14.15 -5.50 -4.04
C TRP A 318 -14.35 -6.17 -5.40
N ASP A 319 -13.25 -6.49 -6.10
CA ASP A 319 -13.25 -7.27 -7.34
C ASP A 319 -13.01 -8.75 -7.01
N ARG A 320 -14.11 -9.46 -6.72
CA ARG A 320 -14.07 -10.91 -6.38
C ARG A 320 -13.65 -11.80 -7.55
N GLU A 321 -13.67 -11.27 -8.78
CA GLU A 321 -13.29 -12.02 -9.98
C GLU A 321 -11.77 -11.95 -10.26
N PHE A 322 -11.06 -11.06 -9.58
CA PHE A 322 -9.62 -10.96 -9.72
C PHE A 322 -8.94 -12.19 -9.13
N GLN A 323 -8.14 -12.89 -9.96
CA GLN A 323 -7.36 -14.05 -9.54
C GLN A 323 -5.93 -13.60 -9.24
N LEU A 324 -5.51 -13.82 -8.00
CA LEU A 324 -4.14 -13.66 -7.58
C LEU A 324 -3.35 -14.87 -8.12
N GLY A 325 -2.32 -14.62 -8.94
CA GLY A 325 -1.51 -15.65 -9.56
C GLY A 325 -0.68 -16.49 -8.58
#